data_2868865f701f0b6303d36fa50a9ac744
#
_entry.id   2868865f701f0b6303d36fa50a9ac744
#
_cell.length_a   1.000
_cell.length_b   1.000
_cell.length_c   1.000
_cell.angle_alpha   90.00
_cell.angle_beta   90.00
_cell.angle_gamma   90.00
#
_symmetry.space_group_name_H-M   'P 1'
#
loop_
_entity.id
_entity.type
_entity.pdbx_description
1 polymer ?
#
loop_
_entity_poly.entity_id
_entity_poly.type
_entity_poly.pdbx_seq_one_letter_code
_entity_poly.pdbx_strand_id
1 'polypeptide(L)'
;MAYPDELLALASQLADFDATHRNQASLRRAISTAYYALFHLLISEASWNWARPELRPALGRVFDHRKMKSAFEAKRAALNAQFKSSPSVSPVARHLHTIAETFIQVKDKRNEADYDVAREWTVTEVQLHVAASPRNVP
;
A
#
# COMPACT_ATOMS: atom_id res chain seq x y z
N MET A 1 5.43 8.59 -16.89
CA MET A 1 5.13 7.60 -15.83
C MET A 1 4.74 8.35 -14.55
N ALA A 2 3.66 7.93 -13.93
CA ALA A 2 3.23 8.56 -12.69
C ALA A 2 4.16 8.20 -11.50
N TYR A 3 4.22 9.07 -10.51
CA TYR A 3 5.09 8.88 -9.36
C TYR A 3 4.88 7.53 -8.62
N PRO A 4 3.64 7.05 -8.40
CA PRO A 4 3.45 5.72 -7.80
C PRO A 4 4.07 4.60 -8.64
N ASP A 5 4.01 4.69 -9.96
CA ASP A 5 4.61 3.70 -10.85
C ASP A 5 6.13 3.72 -10.76
N GLU A 6 6.71 4.91 -10.66
CA GLU A 6 8.16 5.07 -10.48
C GLU A 6 8.62 4.48 -9.16
N LEU A 7 7.84 4.67 -8.09
CA LEU A 7 8.13 4.08 -6.79
C LEU A 7 8.06 2.55 -6.84
N LEU A 8 7.06 2.00 -7.52
CA LEU A 8 6.93 0.55 -7.63
C LEU A 8 8.06 -0.05 -8.45
N ALA A 9 8.47 0.61 -9.53
CA ALA A 9 9.64 0.21 -10.32
C ALA A 9 10.91 0.23 -9.47
N LEU A 10 11.09 1.27 -8.65
CA LEU A 10 12.23 1.36 -7.73
C LEU A 10 12.20 0.24 -6.69
N ALA A 11 11.03 -0.08 -6.15
CA ALA A 11 10.87 -1.19 -5.21
C ALA A 11 11.32 -2.51 -5.83
N SER A 12 10.93 -2.77 -7.08
CA SER A 12 11.35 -3.97 -7.81
C SER A 12 12.87 -4.01 -8.01
N GLN A 13 13.47 -2.88 -8.38
CA GLN A 13 14.92 -2.78 -8.54
C GLN A 13 15.65 -3.03 -7.23
N LEU A 14 15.16 -2.48 -6.12
CA LEU A 14 15.75 -2.68 -4.80
C LEU A 14 15.63 -4.12 -4.33
N ALA A 15 14.52 -4.80 -4.65
CA ALA A 15 14.33 -6.20 -4.30
C ALA A 15 15.31 -7.12 -5.05
N ASP A 16 15.65 -6.74 -6.29
CA ASP A 16 16.57 -7.51 -7.13
C ASP A 16 18.02 -7.08 -6.95
N PHE A 17 18.25 -5.92 -6.33
CA PHE A 17 19.58 -5.37 -6.14
C PHE A 17 20.37 -6.29 -5.23
N ASP A 18 21.54 -6.70 -5.73
CA ASP A 18 22.48 -7.51 -4.97
C ASP A 18 21.90 -8.85 -4.45
N ALA A 19 21.21 -9.57 -5.32
CA ALA A 19 20.64 -10.89 -5.01
C ALA A 19 21.71 -11.88 -4.50
N THR A 20 22.99 -11.66 -4.79
CA THR A 20 24.09 -12.51 -4.36
C THR A 20 24.61 -12.18 -2.96
N HIS A 21 24.41 -10.96 -2.47
CA HIS A 21 24.98 -10.49 -1.20
C HIS A 21 23.97 -10.30 -0.06
N ARG A 22 22.68 -10.52 -0.30
CA ARG A 22 21.61 -10.47 0.72
C ARG A 22 21.63 -9.18 1.56
N ASN A 23 21.62 -8.03 0.91
CA ASN A 23 21.67 -6.74 1.56
C ASN A 23 20.34 -6.41 2.24
N GLN A 24 20.29 -6.47 3.58
CA GLN A 24 19.08 -6.18 4.35
C GLN A 24 18.57 -4.75 4.15
N ALA A 25 19.47 -3.79 3.98
CA ALA A 25 19.07 -2.40 3.75
C ALA A 25 18.27 -2.27 2.44
N SER A 26 18.71 -2.89 1.36
CA SER A 26 18.00 -2.87 0.07
C SER A 26 16.65 -3.60 0.16
N LEU A 27 16.61 -4.75 0.83
CA LEU A 27 15.39 -5.53 1.01
C LEU A 27 14.35 -4.75 1.82
N ARG A 28 14.75 -4.14 2.92
CA ARG A 28 13.89 -3.32 3.76
C ARG A 28 13.37 -2.11 3.00
N ARG A 29 14.24 -1.45 2.23
CA ARG A 29 13.85 -0.31 1.39
C ARG A 29 12.90 -0.69 0.28
N ALA A 30 13.02 -1.89 -0.28
CA ALA A 30 12.08 -2.40 -1.29
C ALA A 30 10.65 -2.45 -0.70
N ILE A 31 10.50 -2.99 0.50
CA ILE A 31 9.21 -3.08 1.18
C ILE A 31 8.65 -1.69 1.51
N SER A 32 9.49 -0.82 2.06
CA SER A 32 9.10 0.55 2.39
C SER A 32 8.66 1.32 1.14
N THR A 33 9.41 1.20 0.06
CA THR A 33 9.13 1.86 -1.21
C THR A 33 7.84 1.37 -1.85
N ALA A 34 7.56 0.05 -1.78
CA ALA A 34 6.30 -0.51 -2.25
C ALA A 34 5.10 0.06 -1.47
N TYR A 35 5.24 0.24 -0.16
CA TYR A 35 4.21 0.90 0.65
C TYR A 35 3.97 2.33 0.17
N TYR A 36 5.02 3.11 -0.03
CA TYR A 36 4.88 4.49 -0.51
C TYR A 36 4.26 4.55 -1.91
N ALA A 37 4.52 3.57 -2.77
CA ALA A 37 3.87 3.48 -4.06
C ALA A 37 2.35 3.37 -3.91
N LEU A 38 1.88 2.50 -3.03
CA LEU A 38 0.45 2.34 -2.75
C LEU A 38 -0.13 3.59 -2.09
N PHE A 39 0.56 4.15 -1.10
CA PHE A 39 0.12 5.37 -0.41
C PHE A 39 -0.11 6.52 -1.39
N HIS A 40 0.87 6.78 -2.25
CA HIS A 40 0.77 7.87 -3.24
C HIS A 40 -0.26 7.58 -4.33
N LEU A 41 -0.44 6.31 -4.70
CA LEU A 41 -1.50 5.93 -5.62
C LEU A 41 -2.87 6.28 -5.05
N LEU A 42 -3.12 5.92 -3.80
CA LEU A 42 -4.41 6.18 -3.14
C LEU A 42 -4.65 7.69 -2.96
N ILE A 43 -3.63 8.46 -2.62
CA ILE A 43 -3.73 9.92 -2.53
C ILE A 43 -4.05 10.51 -3.90
N SER A 44 -3.36 10.07 -4.95
CA SER A 44 -3.60 10.55 -6.32
C SER A 44 -5.03 10.28 -6.77
N GLU A 45 -5.52 9.06 -6.52
CA GLU A 45 -6.89 8.70 -6.89
C GLU A 45 -7.92 9.51 -6.10
N ALA A 46 -7.74 9.68 -4.79
CA ALA A 46 -8.64 10.47 -3.97
C ALA A 46 -8.64 11.93 -4.39
N SER A 47 -7.48 12.50 -4.64
CA SER A 47 -7.34 13.90 -5.05
C SER A 47 -7.93 14.14 -6.45
N TRP A 48 -7.69 13.20 -7.37
CA TRP A 48 -8.22 13.32 -8.75
C TRP A 48 -9.72 13.28 -8.79
N ASN A 49 -10.35 12.52 -7.89
CA ASN A 49 -11.80 12.41 -7.81
C ASN A 49 -12.47 13.57 -7.05
N TRP A 50 -11.69 14.51 -6.51
CA TRP A 50 -12.22 15.67 -5.81
C TRP A 50 -12.87 16.64 -6.81
N ALA A 51 -14.06 17.16 -6.46
CA ALA A 51 -14.88 17.96 -7.38
C ALA A 51 -14.24 19.30 -7.76
N ARG A 52 -13.33 19.83 -6.94
CA ARG A 52 -12.69 21.13 -7.17
C ARG A 52 -11.22 20.94 -7.53
N PRO A 53 -10.87 20.96 -8.84
CA PRO A 53 -9.50 20.70 -9.28
C PRO A 53 -8.44 21.61 -8.65
N GLU A 54 -8.78 22.87 -8.39
CA GLU A 54 -7.87 23.84 -7.80
C GLU A 54 -7.44 23.50 -6.37
N LEU A 55 -8.22 22.65 -5.67
CA LEU A 55 -7.93 22.25 -4.31
C LEU A 55 -7.21 20.89 -4.22
N ARG A 56 -7.03 20.18 -5.34
CA ARG A 56 -6.43 18.85 -5.37
C ARG A 56 -5.02 18.79 -4.78
N PRO A 57 -4.10 19.73 -5.09
CA PRO A 57 -2.78 19.71 -4.47
C PRO A 57 -2.83 19.92 -2.96
N ALA A 58 -3.71 20.79 -2.46
CA ALA A 58 -3.87 21.01 -1.03
C ALA A 58 -4.49 19.78 -0.35
N LEU A 59 -5.46 19.13 -1.00
CA LEU A 59 -6.08 17.90 -0.48
C LEU A 59 -5.05 16.80 -0.31
N GLY A 60 -4.16 16.61 -1.29
CA GLY A 60 -3.12 15.58 -1.22
C GLY A 60 -2.20 15.75 -0.01
N ARG A 61 -2.00 16.99 0.46
CA ARG A 61 -1.14 17.29 1.60
C ARG A 61 -1.77 17.03 2.97
N VAL A 62 -3.10 16.88 3.05
CA VAL A 62 -3.76 16.59 4.33
C VAL A 62 -3.81 15.11 4.66
N PHE A 63 -3.45 14.25 3.71
CA PHE A 63 -3.40 12.82 3.97
C PHE A 63 -2.22 12.47 4.86
N ASP A 64 -2.49 11.60 5.82
CA ASP A 64 -1.57 11.19 6.88
C ASP A 64 -1.64 9.68 7.00
N HIS A 65 -0.49 9.03 7.14
CA HIS A 65 -0.38 7.57 7.17
C HIS A 65 -1.24 6.94 8.28
N ARG A 66 -1.21 7.53 9.47
CA ARG A 66 -1.99 7.02 10.61
C ARG A 66 -3.48 7.16 10.38
N LYS A 67 -3.92 8.31 9.89
CA LYS A 67 -5.34 8.57 9.60
C LYS A 67 -5.85 7.65 8.51
N MET A 68 -5.07 7.42 7.46
CA MET A 68 -5.43 6.48 6.40
C MET A 68 -5.55 5.07 6.93
N LYS A 69 -4.61 4.61 7.75
CA LYS A 69 -4.69 3.27 8.36
C LYS A 69 -5.95 3.14 9.22
N SER A 70 -6.22 4.11 10.08
CA SER A 70 -7.41 4.10 10.95
C SER A 70 -8.70 4.09 10.14
N ALA A 71 -8.77 4.87 9.06
CA ALA A 71 -9.93 4.90 8.18
C ALA A 71 -10.15 3.54 7.49
N PHE A 72 -9.09 2.92 7.00
CA PHE A 72 -9.19 1.60 6.37
C PHE A 72 -9.52 0.50 7.37
N GLU A 73 -9.00 0.55 8.59
CA GLU A 73 -9.36 -0.40 9.64
C GLU A 73 -10.84 -0.30 10.00
N ALA A 74 -11.36 0.92 10.16
CA ALA A 74 -12.78 1.15 10.42
C ALA A 74 -13.65 0.66 9.27
N LYS A 75 -13.25 0.92 8.03
CA LYS A 75 -13.99 0.48 6.84
C LYS A 75 -13.97 -1.04 6.70
N ARG A 76 -12.83 -1.66 6.97
CA ARG A 76 -12.71 -3.14 6.94
C ARG A 76 -13.65 -3.77 7.96
N ALA A 77 -13.69 -3.25 9.18
CA ALA A 77 -14.58 -3.76 10.22
C ALA A 77 -16.05 -3.61 9.83
N ALA A 78 -16.43 -2.46 9.29
CA ALA A 78 -17.80 -2.22 8.82
C ALA A 78 -18.20 -3.16 7.69
N LEU A 79 -17.30 -3.40 6.72
CA LEU A 79 -17.53 -4.31 5.61
C LEU A 79 -17.60 -5.77 6.07
N ASN A 80 -16.76 -6.18 7.01
CA ASN A 80 -16.84 -7.52 7.60
C ASN A 80 -18.18 -7.77 8.28
N ALA A 81 -18.69 -6.78 9.03
CA ALA A 81 -20.02 -6.87 9.65
C ALA A 81 -21.12 -6.98 8.58
N GLN A 82 -21.02 -6.19 7.51
CA GLN A 82 -21.96 -6.25 6.39
C GLN A 82 -21.95 -7.61 5.70
N PHE A 83 -20.79 -8.20 5.49
CA PHE A 83 -20.65 -9.51 4.84
C PHE A 83 -21.27 -10.63 5.68
N LYS A 84 -21.24 -10.52 7.00
CA LYS A 84 -21.87 -11.47 7.91
C LYS A 84 -23.38 -11.40 7.89
N SER A 85 -23.93 -10.19 7.73
CA SER A 85 -25.38 -9.96 7.80
C SER A 85 -26.09 -10.06 6.46
N SER A 86 -25.37 -10.05 5.34
CA SER A 86 -25.95 -10.09 4.00
C SER A 86 -25.20 -11.10 3.12
N PRO A 87 -25.87 -12.10 2.56
CA PRO A 87 -25.24 -13.07 1.65
C PRO A 87 -24.93 -12.47 0.28
N SER A 88 -25.55 -11.34 -0.05
CA SER A 88 -25.37 -10.67 -1.34
C SER A 88 -24.54 -9.39 -1.15
N VAL A 89 -23.28 -9.46 -1.56
CA VAL A 89 -22.34 -8.35 -1.41
C VAL A 89 -22.05 -7.74 -2.78
N SER A 90 -22.11 -6.40 -2.86
CA SER A 90 -21.81 -5.68 -4.10
C SER A 90 -20.33 -5.82 -4.48
N PRO A 91 -20.00 -5.83 -5.80
CA PRO A 91 -18.60 -5.83 -6.23
C PRO A 91 -17.80 -4.63 -5.69
N VAL A 92 -18.42 -3.47 -5.56
CA VAL A 92 -17.78 -2.27 -5.02
C VAL A 92 -17.36 -2.48 -3.56
N ALA A 93 -18.23 -3.09 -2.74
CA ALA A 93 -17.91 -3.39 -1.34
C ALA A 93 -16.75 -4.37 -1.24
N ARG A 94 -16.69 -5.38 -2.12
CA ARG A 94 -15.58 -6.33 -2.17
C ARG A 94 -14.28 -5.65 -2.54
N HIS A 95 -14.30 -4.78 -3.53
CA HIS A 95 -13.11 -4.01 -3.94
C HIS A 95 -12.62 -3.12 -2.81
N LEU A 96 -13.51 -2.41 -2.14
CA LEU A 96 -13.15 -1.57 -0.99
C LEU A 96 -12.52 -2.40 0.13
N HIS A 97 -13.08 -3.57 0.41
CA HIS A 97 -12.51 -4.48 1.41
C HIS A 97 -11.10 -4.92 1.03
N THR A 98 -10.89 -5.29 -0.22
CA THR A 98 -9.57 -5.69 -0.72
C THR A 98 -8.56 -4.56 -0.61
N ILE A 99 -8.94 -3.35 -0.98
CA ILE A 99 -8.08 -2.17 -0.89
C ILE A 99 -7.70 -1.89 0.58
N ALA A 100 -8.69 -1.91 1.47
CA ALA A 100 -8.46 -1.67 2.89
C ALA A 100 -7.54 -2.74 3.51
N GLU A 101 -7.80 -4.00 3.21
CA GLU A 101 -6.99 -5.13 3.67
C GLU A 101 -5.55 -5.00 3.17
N THR A 102 -5.38 -4.74 1.87
CA THR A 102 -4.06 -4.61 1.26
C THR A 102 -3.28 -3.45 1.86
N PHE A 103 -3.91 -2.28 2.03
CA PHE A 103 -3.24 -1.13 2.62
C PHE A 103 -2.75 -1.42 4.04
N ILE A 104 -3.59 -2.03 4.87
CA ILE A 104 -3.24 -2.37 6.25
C ILE A 104 -2.06 -3.34 6.28
N GLN A 105 -2.10 -4.39 5.47
CA GLN A 105 -1.03 -5.40 5.41
C GLN A 105 0.29 -4.80 4.93
N VAL A 106 0.25 -4.00 3.87
CA VAL A 106 1.44 -3.38 3.30
C VAL A 106 2.04 -2.38 4.29
N LYS A 107 1.19 -1.62 5.00
CA LYS A 107 1.66 -0.69 6.03
C LYS A 107 2.30 -1.43 7.21
N ASP A 108 1.73 -2.53 7.64
CA ASP A 108 2.30 -3.34 8.72
C ASP A 108 3.66 -3.92 8.32
N LYS A 109 3.79 -4.41 7.10
CA LYS A 109 5.07 -4.88 6.55
C LYS A 109 6.12 -3.77 6.48
N ARG A 110 5.71 -2.57 6.07
CA ARG A 110 6.59 -1.40 6.06
C ARG A 110 7.09 -1.05 7.45
N ASN A 111 6.22 -1.07 8.45
CA ASN A 111 6.61 -0.81 9.83
C ASN A 111 7.60 -1.86 10.33
N GLU A 112 7.38 -3.13 10.01
CA GLU A 112 8.31 -4.22 10.31
C GLU A 112 9.67 -3.98 9.64
N ALA A 113 9.66 -3.65 8.34
CA ALA A 113 10.89 -3.45 7.57
C ALA A 113 11.70 -2.25 8.06
N ASP A 114 11.04 -1.16 8.47
CA ASP A 114 11.72 0.07 8.87
C ASP A 114 12.18 0.03 10.34
N TYR A 115 11.45 -0.66 11.21
CA TYR A 115 11.64 -0.52 12.65
C TYR A 115 12.00 -1.80 13.40
N ASP A 116 11.67 -2.97 12.88
CA ASP A 116 12.05 -4.24 13.50
C ASP A 116 13.43 -4.69 13.00
N VAL A 117 14.46 -4.24 13.68
CA VAL A 117 15.85 -4.52 13.28
C VAL A 117 16.26 -5.97 13.52
N ALA A 118 15.52 -6.71 14.35
CA ALA A 118 15.82 -8.11 14.62
C ALA A 118 15.31 -9.04 13.51
N ARG A 119 14.33 -8.59 12.74
CA ARG A 119 13.77 -9.40 11.66
C ARG A 119 14.68 -9.38 10.43
N GLU A 120 15.01 -10.55 9.95
CA GLU A 120 15.76 -10.71 8.70
C GLU A 120 14.82 -11.03 7.55
N TRP A 121 14.98 -10.34 6.43
CA TRP A 121 14.18 -10.50 5.23
C TRP A 121 14.93 -11.38 4.23
N THR A 122 14.19 -12.25 3.52
CA THR A 122 14.75 -13.02 2.41
C THR A 122 14.43 -12.33 1.09
N VAL A 123 15.28 -12.53 0.10
CA VAL A 123 15.05 -11.97 -1.25
C VAL A 123 13.72 -12.46 -1.81
N THR A 124 13.44 -13.76 -1.67
CA THR A 124 12.21 -14.36 -2.22
C THR A 124 10.95 -13.72 -1.61
N GLU A 125 10.89 -13.57 -0.28
CA GLU A 125 9.70 -12.97 0.34
C GLU A 125 9.51 -11.51 -0.04
N VAL A 126 10.61 -10.76 -0.20
CA VAL A 126 10.54 -9.35 -0.62
C VAL A 126 10.08 -9.24 -2.08
N GLN A 127 10.64 -10.06 -2.96
CA GLN A 127 10.22 -10.10 -4.37
C GLN A 127 8.74 -10.45 -4.51
N LEU A 128 8.25 -11.43 -3.74
CA LEU A 128 6.84 -11.80 -3.74
C LEU A 128 5.96 -10.67 -3.21
N HIS A 129 6.40 -9.99 -2.15
CA HIS A 129 5.66 -8.87 -1.58
C HIS A 129 5.55 -7.70 -2.57
N VAL A 130 6.64 -7.34 -3.23
CA VAL A 130 6.66 -6.25 -4.21
C VAL A 130 5.79 -6.61 -5.43
N ALA A 131 5.88 -7.86 -5.90
CA ALA A 131 5.08 -8.32 -7.04
C ALA A 131 3.58 -8.35 -6.73
N ALA A 132 3.21 -8.63 -5.48
CA ALA A 132 1.81 -8.64 -5.03
C ALA A 132 1.24 -7.25 -4.80
N SER A 133 2.09 -6.20 -4.73
CA SER A 133 1.64 -4.82 -4.54
C SER A 133 0.81 -4.38 -5.75
N PRO A 134 -0.39 -3.84 -5.53
CA PRO A 134 -1.27 -3.51 -6.63
C PRO A 134 -0.71 -2.36 -7.47
N ARG A 135 -0.61 -2.59 -8.77
CA ARG A 135 -0.25 -1.55 -9.75
C ARG A 135 -1.46 -0.77 -10.21
N ASN A 136 -2.58 -1.47 -10.28
CA ASN A 136 -3.86 -0.90 -10.68
C ASN A 136 -4.87 -1.21 -9.59
N VAL A 137 -5.24 -0.20 -8.84
CA VAL A 137 -6.40 -0.29 -7.95
C VAL A 137 -7.60 0.07 -8.81
N PRO A 138 -8.51 -0.87 -9.05
CA PRO A 138 -9.68 -0.60 -9.89
C PRO A 138 -10.64 0.41 -9.25
#